data_4250b8cd324faa0adae4c0ff828a3861
#
_entry.id   4250b8cd324faa0adae4c0ff828a3861
#
_cell.length_a   1.000
_cell.length_b   1.000
_cell.length_c   1.000
_cell.angle_alpha   90.00
_cell.angle_beta   90.00
_cell.angle_gamma   90.00
#
_symmetry.space_group_name_H-M   'P 1'
#
loop_
_entity.id
_entity.type
_entity.pdbx_description
1 polymer ?
#
loop_
_entity_poly.entity_id
_entity_poly.type
_entity_poly.pdbx_seq_one_letter_code
_entity_poly.pdbx_strand_id
1 'polypeptide(L)'
;LAGLYVNALNCIHYMHDKYSYERIQMAVQDTYIHRTMATGIAGFSVAADSLSAIKYGKVKTIRDENGVVVDFEVEGDFPKYGNNDDRVDSMAVDLLKRFMTKVKKHPTYRNAQHTTSILTITSNVVYGKKTGNTPDGRRAGQPFAPGANPMHGRDTHGALASLSSVAKVPYSYALDGISNTFSIIPRALGKEEDVQQENLSNMLDGYSKKGGHHLNINVFNRDTLVDAMEHPENYPQLTIRVSGYAVNFIKLTREQQLDVINRTMHSQM
;
A
#
# COMPACT_ATOMS: atom_id res chain seq x y z
N LEU A 1 -14.06 3.72 -17.51
CA LEU A 1 -13.10 4.35 -16.60
C LEU A 1 -11.65 4.20 -17.11
N ALA A 2 -11.17 2.98 -17.48
CA ALA A 2 -9.78 2.77 -17.90
C ALA A 2 -9.36 3.68 -19.07
N GLY A 3 -10.20 3.81 -20.11
CA GLY A 3 -9.94 4.70 -21.25
C GLY A 3 -9.83 6.18 -20.84
N LEU A 4 -10.74 6.64 -19.97
CA LEU A 4 -10.67 8.02 -19.44
C LEU A 4 -9.40 8.26 -18.63
N TYR A 5 -9.04 7.31 -17.79
CA TYR A 5 -7.84 7.37 -16.96
C TYR A 5 -6.55 7.44 -17.81
N VAL A 6 -6.42 6.52 -18.77
CA VAL A 6 -5.25 6.51 -19.67
C VAL A 6 -5.20 7.79 -20.52
N ASN A 7 -6.35 8.28 -21.01
CA ASN A 7 -6.40 9.52 -21.77
C ASN A 7 -5.99 10.74 -20.93
N ALA A 8 -6.42 10.79 -19.66
CA ALA A 8 -5.98 11.85 -18.75
C ALA A 8 -4.46 11.82 -18.53
N LEU A 9 -3.87 10.63 -18.34
CA LEU A 9 -2.42 10.48 -18.24
C LEU A 9 -1.71 10.91 -19.55
N ASN A 10 -2.24 10.52 -20.70
CA ASN A 10 -1.70 10.96 -21.99
C ASN A 10 -1.68 12.49 -22.12
N CYS A 11 -2.75 13.16 -21.71
CA CYS A 11 -2.81 14.63 -21.69
C CYS A 11 -1.78 15.24 -20.73
N ILE A 12 -1.62 14.68 -19.54
CA ILE A 12 -0.62 15.14 -18.55
C ILE A 12 0.79 15.00 -19.13
N HIS A 13 1.14 13.82 -19.68
CA HIS A 13 2.45 13.59 -20.28
C HIS A 13 2.70 14.52 -21.48
N TYR A 14 1.73 14.70 -22.36
CA TYR A 14 1.82 15.66 -23.47
C TYR A 14 2.06 17.09 -22.97
N MET A 15 1.34 17.53 -21.94
CA MET A 15 1.47 18.87 -21.37
C MET A 15 2.83 19.11 -20.73
N HIS A 16 3.43 18.12 -20.11
CA HIS A 16 4.79 18.19 -19.60
C HIS A 16 5.82 18.22 -20.75
N ASP A 17 5.64 17.35 -21.75
CA ASP A 17 6.59 17.18 -22.84
C ASP A 17 6.65 18.38 -23.80
N LYS A 18 5.57 19.17 -23.92
CA LYS A 18 5.59 20.41 -24.72
C LYS A 18 6.64 21.42 -24.24
N TYR A 19 7.12 21.32 -23.00
CA TYR A 19 8.23 22.09 -22.46
C TYR A 19 9.59 21.38 -22.65
N SER A 20 9.66 20.39 -23.53
CA SER A 20 10.85 19.58 -23.81
C SER A 20 11.35 18.78 -22.59
N TYR A 21 10.47 18.46 -21.65
CA TYR A 21 10.83 17.76 -20.41
C TYR A 21 11.49 16.42 -20.68
N GLU A 22 10.85 15.52 -21.44
CA GLU A 22 11.39 14.22 -21.80
C GLU A 22 12.70 14.36 -22.61
N ARG A 23 12.74 15.27 -23.59
CA ARG A 23 13.89 15.50 -24.43
C ARG A 23 15.12 15.95 -23.64
N ILE A 24 14.93 16.80 -22.63
CA ILE A 24 16.02 17.21 -21.73
C ILE A 24 16.47 16.04 -20.86
N GLN A 25 15.54 15.29 -20.28
CA GLN A 25 15.84 14.13 -19.43
C GLN A 25 16.61 13.05 -20.19
N MET A 26 16.25 12.79 -21.45
CA MET A 26 16.83 11.71 -22.26
C MET A 26 18.09 12.12 -23.00
N ALA A 27 18.49 13.41 -22.99
CA ALA A 27 19.61 13.92 -23.79
C ALA A 27 20.96 13.27 -23.47
N VAL A 28 21.14 12.74 -22.27
CA VAL A 28 22.40 12.15 -21.77
C VAL A 28 22.23 10.70 -21.34
N GLN A 29 21.15 10.06 -21.76
CA GLN A 29 20.82 8.69 -21.37
C GLN A 29 20.90 7.73 -22.59
N ASP A 30 19.90 6.90 -22.79
CA ASP A 30 19.93 5.81 -23.74
C ASP A 30 19.82 6.25 -25.19
N THR A 31 20.59 5.63 -26.08
CA THR A 31 20.44 5.76 -27.54
C THR A 31 19.08 5.24 -28.00
N TYR A 32 18.60 4.16 -27.39
CA TYR A 32 17.29 3.58 -27.64
C TYR A 32 16.40 3.79 -26.42
N ILE A 33 15.45 4.69 -26.55
CA ILE A 33 14.58 5.07 -25.44
C ILE A 33 13.45 4.05 -25.29
N HIS A 34 13.43 3.34 -24.17
CA HIS A 34 12.29 2.52 -23.75
C HIS A 34 11.38 3.35 -22.82
N ARG A 35 10.22 3.76 -23.34
CA ARG A 35 9.27 4.59 -22.57
C ARG A 35 8.31 3.72 -21.78
N THR A 36 8.10 4.08 -20.52
CA THR A 36 7.06 3.51 -19.68
C THR A 36 6.06 4.60 -19.28
N MET A 37 4.81 4.20 -19.10
CA MET A 37 3.77 5.03 -18.51
C MET A 37 3.28 4.36 -17.23
N ALA A 38 3.72 4.90 -16.10
CA ALA A 38 3.37 4.38 -14.79
C ALA A 38 1.94 4.78 -14.42
N THR A 39 1.14 3.78 -14.05
CA THR A 39 -0.11 3.97 -13.32
C THR A 39 0.12 3.65 -11.85
N GLY A 40 -0.74 4.11 -10.95
CA GLY A 40 -0.61 3.85 -9.51
C GLY A 40 -1.92 3.37 -8.91
N ILE A 41 -1.81 2.48 -7.93
CA ILE A 41 -2.94 1.98 -7.15
C ILE A 41 -2.77 2.41 -5.69
N ALA A 42 -3.76 3.15 -5.15
CA ALA A 42 -3.90 3.46 -3.74
C ALA A 42 -5.17 2.79 -3.19
N GLY A 43 -5.16 2.42 -1.90
CA GLY A 43 -6.29 1.73 -1.27
C GLY A 43 -6.45 0.27 -1.70
N PHE A 44 -5.37 -0.38 -2.10
CA PHE A 44 -5.36 -1.75 -2.63
C PHE A 44 -6.00 -2.75 -1.66
N SER A 45 -5.55 -2.76 -0.40
CA SER A 45 -6.10 -3.64 0.64
C SER A 45 -7.56 -3.30 1.00
N VAL A 46 -7.92 -2.01 1.01
CA VAL A 46 -9.31 -1.57 1.25
C VAL A 46 -10.24 -2.09 0.15
N ALA A 47 -9.80 -2.07 -1.11
CA ALA A 47 -10.59 -2.60 -2.22
C ALA A 47 -10.74 -4.14 -2.12
N ALA A 48 -9.66 -4.85 -1.78
CA ALA A 48 -9.70 -6.30 -1.59
C ALA A 48 -10.64 -6.70 -0.44
N ASP A 49 -10.51 -6.03 0.72
CA ASP A 49 -11.36 -6.28 1.89
C ASP A 49 -12.82 -5.90 1.62
N SER A 50 -13.08 -4.81 0.89
CA SER A 50 -14.43 -4.43 0.50
C SER A 50 -15.09 -5.47 -0.41
N LEU A 51 -14.36 -6.02 -1.39
CA LEU A 51 -14.84 -7.12 -2.23
C LEU A 51 -15.08 -8.38 -1.40
N SER A 52 -14.21 -8.67 -0.43
CA SER A 52 -14.39 -9.77 0.50
C SER A 52 -15.64 -9.61 1.37
N ALA A 53 -15.84 -8.41 1.93
CA ALA A 53 -17.04 -8.09 2.71
C ALA A 53 -18.33 -8.28 1.89
N ILE A 54 -18.35 -7.80 0.65
CA ILE A 54 -19.50 -7.95 -0.26
C ILE A 54 -19.77 -9.42 -0.60
N LYS A 55 -18.72 -10.24 -0.71
CA LYS A 55 -18.85 -11.65 -1.11
C LYS A 55 -19.20 -12.58 0.05
N TYR A 56 -18.64 -12.35 1.23
CA TYR A 56 -18.72 -13.28 2.35
C TYR A 56 -19.55 -12.75 3.53
N GLY A 57 -19.66 -11.44 3.68
CA GLY A 57 -20.54 -10.79 4.63
C GLY A 57 -21.90 -10.45 4.02
N LYS A 58 -22.74 -9.82 4.83
CA LYS A 58 -24.00 -9.21 4.39
C LYS A 58 -23.82 -7.70 4.38
N VAL A 59 -23.61 -7.13 3.21
CA VAL A 59 -23.42 -5.68 3.05
C VAL A 59 -24.71 -5.04 2.57
N LYS A 60 -25.25 -4.12 3.36
CA LYS A 60 -26.40 -3.27 3.03
C LYS A 60 -25.91 -1.85 2.78
N THR A 61 -26.29 -1.26 1.66
CA THR A 61 -25.99 0.13 1.35
C THR A 61 -26.99 1.06 2.02
N ILE A 62 -26.48 2.12 2.66
CA ILE A 62 -27.29 3.24 3.17
C ILE A 62 -27.19 4.36 2.15
N ARG A 63 -28.34 4.86 1.70
CA ARG A 63 -28.43 5.91 0.67
C ARG A 63 -29.04 7.18 1.26
N ASP A 64 -28.61 8.32 0.74
CA ASP A 64 -29.21 9.61 1.02
C ASP A 64 -30.52 9.83 0.23
N GLU A 65 -31.11 10.99 0.37
CA GLU A 65 -32.32 11.42 -0.32
C GLU A 65 -32.21 11.45 -1.85
N ASN A 66 -30.98 11.55 -2.37
CA ASN A 66 -30.68 11.54 -3.81
C ASN A 66 -30.38 10.13 -4.33
N GLY A 67 -30.46 9.11 -3.49
CA GLY A 67 -30.14 7.73 -3.82
C GLY A 67 -28.64 7.42 -3.88
N VAL A 68 -27.77 8.35 -3.49
CA VAL A 68 -26.32 8.16 -3.44
C VAL A 68 -25.95 7.34 -2.20
N VAL A 69 -25.07 6.36 -2.36
CA VAL A 69 -24.57 5.56 -1.23
C VAL A 69 -23.67 6.41 -0.36
N VAL A 70 -24.00 6.55 0.92
CA VAL A 70 -23.27 7.35 1.90
C VAL A 70 -22.64 6.50 3.01
N ASP A 71 -23.17 5.29 3.25
CA ASP A 71 -22.62 4.36 4.26
C ASP A 71 -22.97 2.91 3.94
N PHE A 72 -22.42 2.00 4.75
CA PHE A 72 -22.61 0.57 4.65
C PHE A 72 -22.85 -0.02 6.05
N GLU A 73 -23.88 -0.85 6.17
CA GLU A 73 -24.06 -1.79 7.27
C GLU A 73 -23.46 -3.13 6.85
N VAL A 74 -22.58 -3.70 7.68
CA VAL A 74 -21.91 -4.97 7.38
C VAL A 74 -22.15 -5.92 8.54
N GLU A 75 -22.82 -7.03 8.25
CA GLU A 75 -23.08 -8.11 9.19
C GLU A 75 -22.28 -9.35 8.82
N GLY A 76 -21.82 -10.08 9.84
CA GLY A 76 -21.02 -11.28 9.71
C GLY A 76 -19.52 -10.99 9.53
N ASP A 77 -18.73 -12.04 9.71
CA ASP A 77 -17.28 -11.98 9.50
C ASP A 77 -16.93 -12.31 8.05
N PHE A 78 -15.83 -11.72 7.58
CA PHE A 78 -15.31 -11.95 6.24
C PHE A 78 -13.77 -12.00 6.26
N PRO A 79 -13.15 -12.74 5.34
CA PRO A 79 -11.70 -12.80 5.22
C PRO A 79 -11.10 -11.41 4.99
N LYS A 80 -10.04 -11.07 5.74
CA LYS A 80 -9.32 -9.79 5.64
C LYS A 80 -7.92 -10.03 5.09
N TYR A 81 -7.53 -9.20 4.13
CA TYR A 81 -6.21 -9.24 3.52
C TYR A 81 -5.10 -9.04 4.57
N GLY A 82 -4.01 -9.80 4.42
CA GLY A 82 -2.90 -9.80 5.38
C GLY A 82 -2.92 -10.97 6.39
N ASN A 83 -3.78 -11.96 6.19
CA ASN A 83 -3.90 -13.12 7.07
C ASN A 83 -3.57 -14.46 6.37
N ASN A 84 -2.92 -14.38 5.20
CA ASN A 84 -2.59 -15.52 4.35
C ASN A 84 -3.83 -16.37 3.98
N ASP A 85 -4.95 -15.70 3.78
CA ASP A 85 -6.22 -16.33 3.41
C ASP A 85 -6.47 -16.16 1.89
N ASP A 86 -6.40 -17.26 1.16
CA ASP A 86 -6.54 -17.26 -0.30
C ASP A 86 -7.90 -16.77 -0.78
N ARG A 87 -8.93 -16.78 0.07
CA ARG A 87 -10.26 -16.25 -0.28
C ARG A 87 -10.22 -14.77 -0.60
N VAL A 88 -9.43 -13.97 0.13
CA VAL A 88 -9.27 -12.53 -0.08
C VAL A 88 -7.98 -12.20 -0.85
N ASP A 89 -6.88 -12.93 -0.59
CA ASP A 89 -5.61 -12.70 -1.28
C ASP A 89 -5.75 -12.88 -2.80
N SER A 90 -6.53 -13.91 -3.24
CA SER A 90 -6.83 -14.08 -4.66
C SER A 90 -7.65 -12.94 -5.26
N MET A 91 -8.51 -12.29 -4.47
CA MET A 91 -9.23 -11.10 -4.93
C MET A 91 -8.30 -9.91 -5.14
N ALA A 92 -7.32 -9.72 -4.25
CA ALA A 92 -6.30 -8.68 -4.40
C ALA A 92 -5.47 -8.90 -5.67
N VAL A 93 -5.02 -10.13 -5.91
CA VAL A 93 -4.29 -10.52 -7.13
C VAL A 93 -5.13 -10.29 -8.39
N ASP A 94 -6.39 -10.71 -8.37
CA ASP A 94 -7.32 -10.55 -9.50
C ASP A 94 -7.61 -9.08 -9.79
N LEU A 95 -7.77 -8.25 -8.76
CA LEU A 95 -7.96 -6.81 -8.89
C LEU A 95 -6.80 -6.17 -9.68
N LEU A 96 -5.55 -6.46 -9.32
CA LEU A 96 -4.36 -5.98 -10.02
C LEU A 96 -4.34 -6.45 -11.49
N LYS A 97 -4.56 -7.75 -11.71
CA LYS A 97 -4.57 -8.34 -13.06
C LYS A 97 -5.64 -7.70 -13.95
N ARG A 98 -6.87 -7.54 -13.44
CA ARG A 98 -7.96 -6.91 -14.16
C ARG A 98 -7.69 -5.44 -14.44
N PHE A 99 -7.14 -4.70 -13.49
CA PHE A 99 -6.77 -3.31 -13.70
C PHE A 99 -5.78 -3.19 -14.86
N MET A 100 -4.67 -3.92 -14.81
CA MET A 100 -3.65 -3.89 -15.86
C MET A 100 -4.18 -4.37 -17.23
N THR A 101 -5.01 -5.41 -17.24
CA THR A 101 -5.66 -5.89 -18.48
C THR A 101 -6.55 -4.82 -19.11
N LYS A 102 -7.18 -3.98 -18.30
CA LYS A 102 -8.06 -2.90 -18.79
C LYS A 102 -7.28 -1.71 -19.32
N VAL A 103 -6.25 -1.25 -18.59
CA VAL A 103 -5.47 -0.08 -19.03
C VAL A 103 -4.62 -0.39 -20.27
N LYS A 104 -4.07 -1.60 -20.38
CA LYS A 104 -3.28 -2.07 -21.54
C LYS A 104 -4.07 -2.09 -22.87
N LYS A 105 -5.40 -1.97 -22.84
CA LYS A 105 -6.23 -1.88 -24.05
C LYS A 105 -6.22 -0.49 -24.71
N HIS A 106 -5.66 0.50 -24.04
CA HIS A 106 -5.70 1.89 -24.50
C HIS A 106 -4.29 2.36 -24.89
N PRO A 107 -4.16 3.08 -26.01
CA PRO A 107 -2.87 3.57 -26.48
C PRO A 107 -2.32 4.63 -25.54
N THR A 108 -1.00 4.64 -25.41
CA THR A 108 -0.24 5.57 -24.56
C THR A 108 0.43 6.65 -25.40
N TYR A 109 0.70 7.79 -24.79
CA TYR A 109 1.50 8.84 -25.39
C TYR A 109 2.90 8.30 -25.76
N ARG A 110 3.31 8.56 -27.00
CA ARG A 110 4.58 8.07 -27.59
C ARG A 110 4.79 6.55 -27.49
N ASN A 111 3.71 5.77 -27.53
CA ASN A 111 3.77 4.30 -27.47
C ASN A 111 4.51 3.76 -26.23
N ALA A 112 4.40 4.44 -25.10
CA ALA A 112 4.98 3.97 -23.85
C ALA A 112 4.37 2.66 -23.41
N GLN A 113 5.17 1.79 -22.78
CA GLN A 113 4.68 0.56 -22.16
C GLN A 113 3.88 0.90 -20.90
N HIS A 114 2.69 0.35 -20.77
CA HIS A 114 1.93 0.44 -19.51
C HIS A 114 2.65 -0.31 -18.40
N THR A 115 2.91 0.40 -17.31
CA THR A 115 3.41 -0.14 -16.06
C THR A 115 2.50 0.29 -14.89
N THR A 116 2.66 -0.29 -13.72
CA THR A 116 1.94 0.14 -12.53
C THR A 116 2.77 -0.09 -11.28
N SER A 117 2.48 0.70 -10.24
CA SER A 117 2.97 0.52 -8.89
C SER A 117 1.82 0.38 -7.89
N ILE A 118 2.09 -0.29 -6.79
CA ILE A 118 1.28 -0.26 -5.58
C ILE A 118 2.11 0.46 -4.52
N LEU A 119 2.16 1.77 -4.64
CA LEU A 119 3.02 2.65 -3.84
C LEU A 119 2.28 3.96 -3.57
N THR A 120 2.20 4.40 -2.33
CA THR A 120 1.49 5.63 -1.95
C THR A 120 2.36 6.68 -1.27
N ILE A 121 3.57 6.33 -0.84
CA ILE A 121 4.43 7.20 -0.02
C ILE A 121 3.64 7.66 1.24
N THR A 122 3.29 8.94 1.34
CA THR A 122 2.40 9.50 2.40
C THR A 122 1.04 9.93 1.86
N SER A 123 0.79 9.78 0.56
CA SER A 123 -0.46 10.19 -0.09
C SER A 123 -1.67 9.32 0.30
N ASN A 124 -1.44 8.14 0.89
CA ASN A 124 -2.49 7.30 1.49
C ASN A 124 -3.37 8.07 2.48
N VAL A 125 -2.79 8.99 3.26
CA VAL A 125 -3.54 9.87 4.19
C VAL A 125 -4.45 10.81 3.42
N VAL A 126 -3.93 11.48 2.38
CA VAL A 126 -4.68 12.44 1.55
C VAL A 126 -5.81 11.76 0.79
N TYR A 127 -5.54 10.58 0.21
CA TYR A 127 -6.56 9.81 -0.52
C TYR A 127 -7.65 9.30 0.42
N GLY A 128 -7.27 8.81 1.62
CA GLY A 128 -8.22 8.37 2.62
C GLY A 128 -9.16 9.50 3.08
N LYS A 129 -8.63 10.71 3.29
CA LYS A 129 -9.43 11.90 3.62
C LYS A 129 -10.50 12.24 2.58
N LYS A 130 -10.22 11.99 1.31
CA LYS A 130 -11.12 12.31 0.19
C LYS A 130 -12.05 11.16 -0.18
N THR A 131 -11.95 10.02 0.49
CA THR A 131 -12.76 8.83 0.19
C THR A 131 -13.82 8.61 1.26
N GLY A 132 -15.06 8.41 0.83
CA GLY A 132 -16.21 8.09 1.67
C GLY A 132 -16.05 6.76 2.43
N ASN A 133 -17.10 6.36 3.16
CA ASN A 133 -17.17 5.06 3.82
C ASN A 133 -17.02 3.91 2.81
N THR A 134 -16.41 2.81 3.23
CA THR A 134 -16.18 1.65 2.36
C THR A 134 -16.75 0.37 2.98
N PRO A 135 -17.18 -0.62 2.16
CA PRO A 135 -17.86 -1.83 2.62
C PRO A 135 -17.06 -2.68 3.61
N ASP A 136 -15.75 -2.52 3.64
CA ASP A 136 -14.86 -3.20 4.58
C ASP A 136 -14.86 -2.62 6.00
N GLY A 137 -15.66 -1.57 6.23
CA GLY A 137 -15.81 -0.88 7.52
C GLY A 137 -14.86 0.32 7.73
N ARG A 138 -14.01 0.68 6.73
CA ARG A 138 -13.22 1.92 6.80
C ARG A 138 -14.16 3.13 6.73
N ARG A 139 -13.99 4.08 7.63
CA ARG A 139 -14.79 5.31 7.69
C ARG A 139 -14.20 6.43 6.82
N ALA A 140 -15.06 7.31 6.35
CA ALA A 140 -14.66 8.53 5.65
C ALA A 140 -13.61 9.30 6.48
N GLY A 141 -12.56 9.78 5.80
CA GLY A 141 -11.47 10.49 6.45
C GLY A 141 -10.35 9.61 7.01
N GLN A 142 -10.56 8.32 7.24
CA GLN A 142 -9.50 7.43 7.66
C GLN A 142 -8.48 7.21 6.54
N PRO A 143 -7.17 7.19 6.85
CA PRO A 143 -6.14 6.87 5.87
C PRO A 143 -6.35 5.50 5.20
N PHE A 144 -5.87 5.34 3.97
CA PHE A 144 -5.62 4.02 3.43
C PHE A 144 -4.35 3.42 4.05
N ALA A 145 -4.20 2.10 3.99
CA ALA A 145 -2.91 1.50 4.23
C ALA A 145 -1.90 1.94 3.15
N PRO A 146 -0.61 2.12 3.51
CA PRO A 146 0.41 2.50 2.54
C PRO A 146 0.75 1.34 1.60
N GLY A 147 0.86 1.62 0.30
CA GLY A 147 1.25 0.61 -0.70
C GLY A 147 0.35 -0.62 -0.69
N ALA A 148 0.96 -1.78 -0.64
CA ALA A 148 0.28 -3.08 -0.60
C ALA A 148 0.06 -3.62 0.83
N ASN A 149 0.30 -2.80 1.84
CA ASN A 149 0.07 -3.20 3.23
C ASN A 149 -1.39 -3.58 3.48
N PRO A 150 -1.62 -4.55 4.35
CA PRO A 150 -2.94 -4.75 4.95
C PRO A 150 -3.43 -3.48 5.65
N MET A 151 -4.73 -3.31 5.74
CA MET A 151 -5.31 -2.21 6.50
C MET A 151 -5.02 -2.38 8.00
N HIS A 152 -4.73 -1.28 8.67
CA HIS A 152 -4.28 -1.26 10.06
C HIS A 152 -5.18 -2.10 10.98
N GLY A 153 -4.57 -2.99 11.77
CA GLY A 153 -5.25 -3.85 12.74
C GLY A 153 -6.04 -5.01 12.15
N ARG A 154 -5.94 -5.28 10.83
CA ARG A 154 -6.66 -6.38 10.18
C ARG A 154 -5.83 -7.63 9.97
N ASP A 155 -4.52 -7.52 9.92
CA ASP A 155 -3.55 -8.59 9.80
C ASP A 155 -3.23 -9.19 11.20
N THR A 156 -4.16 -10.00 11.68
CA THR A 156 -4.17 -10.53 13.06
C THR A 156 -3.51 -11.89 13.23
N HIS A 157 -3.14 -12.55 12.12
CA HIS A 157 -2.54 -13.90 12.13
C HIS A 157 -1.01 -13.89 12.20
N GLY A 158 -0.41 -12.78 12.64
CA GLY A 158 1.03 -12.63 12.84
C GLY A 158 1.79 -12.17 11.60
N ALA A 159 3.07 -11.92 11.83
CA ALA A 159 3.98 -11.32 10.87
C ALA A 159 4.11 -12.12 9.56
N LEU A 160 4.30 -13.43 9.67
CA LEU A 160 4.52 -14.31 8.52
C LEU A 160 3.27 -14.44 7.64
N ALA A 161 2.07 -14.38 8.24
CA ALA A 161 0.82 -14.38 7.49
C ALA A 161 0.66 -13.07 6.70
N SER A 162 0.93 -11.92 7.33
CA SER A 162 0.89 -10.61 6.69
C SER A 162 1.83 -10.54 5.49
N LEU A 163 3.09 -10.91 5.68
CA LEU A 163 4.09 -10.95 4.61
C LEU A 163 3.71 -11.93 3.50
N SER A 164 3.13 -13.09 3.85
CA SER A 164 2.71 -14.09 2.86
C SER A 164 1.59 -13.58 1.96
N SER A 165 0.62 -12.85 2.48
CA SER A 165 -0.43 -12.22 1.67
C SER A 165 0.15 -11.22 0.67
N VAL A 166 1.06 -10.36 1.11
CA VAL A 166 1.70 -9.37 0.22
C VAL A 166 2.56 -10.04 -0.84
N ALA A 167 3.31 -11.09 -0.48
CA ALA A 167 4.17 -11.83 -1.42
C ALA A 167 3.41 -12.52 -2.57
N LYS A 168 2.11 -12.77 -2.42
CA LYS A 168 1.25 -13.33 -3.48
C LYS A 168 0.95 -12.32 -4.60
N VAL A 169 1.11 -11.02 -4.35
CA VAL A 169 0.82 -9.98 -5.35
C VAL A 169 1.90 -9.99 -6.43
N PRO A 170 1.56 -10.27 -7.70
CA PRO A 170 2.56 -10.57 -8.71
C PRO A 170 3.25 -9.31 -9.28
N TYR A 171 4.56 -9.19 -9.11
CA TYR A 171 5.38 -8.10 -9.67
C TYR A 171 5.33 -8.02 -11.20
N SER A 172 5.05 -9.14 -11.90
CA SER A 172 4.86 -9.14 -13.36
C SER A 172 3.71 -8.25 -13.86
N TYR A 173 2.78 -7.91 -12.97
CA TYR A 173 1.70 -6.97 -13.22
C TYR A 173 1.93 -5.58 -12.60
N ALA A 174 2.94 -5.44 -11.76
CA ALA A 174 3.28 -4.18 -11.08
C ALA A 174 4.79 -3.89 -11.27
N LEU A 175 5.18 -3.59 -12.52
CA LEU A 175 6.58 -3.44 -12.93
C LEU A 175 7.29 -2.23 -12.27
N ASP A 176 6.54 -1.24 -11.80
CA ASP A 176 7.09 -0.10 -11.05
C ASP A 176 7.22 -0.37 -9.54
N GLY A 177 6.85 -1.57 -9.11
CA GLY A 177 7.06 -2.06 -7.75
C GLY A 177 5.82 -2.13 -6.87
N ILE A 178 5.96 -2.92 -5.82
CA ILE A 178 4.95 -3.16 -4.79
C ILE A 178 5.60 -2.80 -3.46
N SER A 179 5.17 -1.69 -2.85
CA SER A 179 5.71 -1.26 -1.56
C SER A 179 5.05 -2.01 -0.42
N ASN A 180 5.88 -2.59 0.43
CA ASN A 180 5.47 -3.12 1.72
C ASN A 180 6.31 -2.49 2.83
N THR A 181 5.66 -1.87 3.81
CA THR A 181 6.31 -1.30 4.98
C THR A 181 5.76 -1.99 6.22
N PHE A 182 6.59 -2.78 6.83
CA PHE A 182 6.24 -3.71 7.88
C PHE A 182 6.78 -3.23 9.23
N SER A 183 6.02 -3.36 10.30
CA SER A 183 6.47 -2.99 11.64
C SER A 183 6.35 -4.20 12.58
N ILE A 184 7.43 -4.46 13.32
CA ILE A 184 7.51 -5.56 14.26
C ILE A 184 8.22 -5.08 15.55
N ILE A 185 7.71 -5.53 16.70
CA ILE A 185 8.40 -5.24 17.95
C ILE A 185 9.62 -6.17 18.11
N PRO A 186 10.72 -5.70 18.68
CA PRO A 186 11.96 -6.51 18.82
C PRO A 186 11.71 -7.87 19.47
N ARG A 187 10.90 -7.90 20.53
CA ARG A 187 10.61 -9.13 21.29
C ARG A 187 9.87 -10.20 20.49
N ALA A 188 9.14 -9.81 19.42
CA ALA A 188 8.47 -10.77 18.53
C ALA A 188 9.47 -11.58 17.70
N LEU A 189 10.68 -11.06 17.48
CA LEU A 189 11.76 -11.75 16.78
C LEU A 189 12.52 -12.73 17.71
N GLY A 190 12.39 -12.59 19.04
CA GLY A 190 13.07 -13.45 20.00
C GLY A 190 13.46 -12.68 21.27
N LYS A 191 14.00 -13.40 22.24
CA LYS A 191 14.46 -12.79 23.51
C LYS A 191 15.91 -12.32 23.43
N GLU A 192 16.77 -13.09 22.78
CA GLU A 192 18.20 -12.86 22.67
C GLU A 192 18.51 -12.24 21.29
N GLU A 193 19.55 -11.41 21.24
CA GLU A 193 19.88 -10.65 20.03
C GLU A 193 20.26 -11.53 18.84
N ASP A 194 21.03 -12.59 19.07
CA ASP A 194 21.41 -13.56 18.04
C ASP A 194 20.18 -14.28 17.45
N VAL A 195 19.22 -14.67 18.30
CA VAL A 195 17.95 -15.25 17.90
C VAL A 195 17.11 -14.26 17.09
N GLN A 196 17.09 -12.98 17.50
CA GLN A 196 16.39 -11.92 16.77
C GLN A 196 16.98 -11.73 15.36
N GLN A 197 18.30 -11.72 15.25
CA GLN A 197 19.00 -11.59 13.95
C GLN A 197 18.73 -12.79 13.04
N GLU A 198 18.79 -14.00 13.57
CA GLU A 198 18.51 -15.21 12.82
C GLU A 198 17.04 -15.25 12.35
N ASN A 199 16.09 -14.96 13.22
CA ASN A 199 14.66 -14.95 12.89
C ASN A 199 14.33 -13.85 11.88
N LEU A 200 14.93 -12.67 12.00
CA LEU A 200 14.78 -11.60 11.00
C LEU A 200 15.32 -12.05 9.64
N SER A 201 16.50 -12.66 9.60
CA SER A 201 17.11 -13.19 8.37
C SER A 201 16.23 -14.25 7.72
N ASN A 202 15.75 -15.22 8.51
CA ASN A 202 14.87 -16.28 8.04
C ASN A 202 13.52 -15.75 7.52
N MET A 203 12.98 -14.70 8.16
CA MET A 203 11.75 -14.03 7.71
C MET A 203 11.94 -13.35 6.36
N LEU A 204 13.08 -12.66 6.16
CA LEU A 204 13.42 -12.01 4.88
C LEU A 204 13.61 -13.04 3.75
N ASP A 205 14.34 -14.10 4.04
CA ASP A 205 14.56 -15.20 3.09
C ASP A 205 13.24 -15.88 2.70
N GLY A 206 12.39 -16.17 3.69
CA GLY A 206 11.06 -16.73 3.47
C GLY A 206 10.14 -15.82 2.63
N TYR A 207 10.16 -14.50 2.88
CA TYR A 207 9.43 -13.53 2.08
C TYR A 207 9.90 -13.49 0.63
N SER A 208 11.22 -13.45 0.42
CA SER A 208 11.84 -13.47 -0.91
C SER A 208 11.50 -14.76 -1.68
N LYS A 209 11.64 -15.93 -1.03
CA LYS A 209 11.26 -17.23 -1.63
C LYS A 209 9.79 -17.34 -2.03
N LYS A 210 8.91 -16.61 -1.35
CA LYS A 210 7.48 -16.53 -1.70
C LYS A 210 7.17 -15.55 -2.83
N GLY A 211 8.17 -14.86 -3.39
CA GLY A 211 8.01 -13.91 -4.47
C GLY A 211 7.95 -12.44 -4.02
N GLY A 212 8.08 -12.18 -2.73
CA GLY A 212 8.25 -10.82 -2.22
C GLY A 212 9.57 -10.22 -2.68
N HIS A 213 9.57 -8.95 -3.10
CA HIS A 213 10.75 -8.31 -3.69
C HIS A 213 11.17 -7.05 -2.93
N HIS A 214 10.20 -6.27 -2.44
CA HIS A 214 10.46 -5.03 -1.71
C HIS A 214 9.85 -5.11 -0.32
N LEU A 215 10.67 -4.83 0.69
CA LEU A 215 10.25 -4.79 2.09
C LEU A 215 11.04 -3.72 2.85
N ASN A 216 10.33 -2.80 3.48
CA ASN A 216 10.88 -1.92 4.50
C ASN A 216 10.45 -2.42 5.87
N ILE A 217 11.38 -2.57 6.80
CA ILE A 217 11.09 -3.03 8.15
C ILE A 217 11.37 -1.92 9.15
N ASN A 218 10.41 -1.70 10.02
CA ASN A 218 10.52 -0.88 11.22
C ASN A 218 10.56 -1.81 12.44
N VAL A 219 11.62 -1.72 13.22
CA VAL A 219 11.78 -2.54 14.43
C VAL A 219 11.83 -1.61 15.63
N PHE A 220 10.68 -1.33 16.26
CA PHE A 220 10.57 -0.54 17.48
C PHE A 220 9.26 -0.79 18.22
N ASN A 221 9.16 -0.24 19.44
CA ASN A 221 7.94 -0.29 20.22
C ASN A 221 7.04 0.91 19.92
N ARG A 222 5.74 0.72 20.03
CA ARG A 222 4.74 1.77 19.81
C ARG A 222 4.94 2.95 20.78
N ASP A 223 5.27 2.66 22.03
CA ASP A 223 5.44 3.67 23.06
C ASP A 223 6.57 4.66 22.71
N THR A 224 7.62 4.20 22.06
CA THR A 224 8.70 5.07 21.54
C THR A 224 8.18 6.11 20.55
N LEU A 225 7.27 5.72 19.67
CA LEU A 225 6.67 6.65 18.69
C LEU A 225 5.68 7.62 19.34
N VAL A 226 4.92 7.16 20.33
CA VAL A 226 4.01 8.02 21.10
C VAL A 226 4.80 9.06 21.88
N ASP A 227 5.84 8.64 22.58
CA ASP A 227 6.71 9.55 23.33
C ASP A 227 7.44 10.54 22.41
N ALA A 228 7.95 10.08 21.26
CA ALA A 228 8.57 10.95 20.25
C ALA A 228 7.60 11.98 19.63
N MET A 229 6.31 11.67 19.59
CA MET A 229 5.28 12.59 19.12
C MET A 229 4.94 13.67 20.15
N GLU A 230 5.05 13.32 21.44
CA GLU A 230 4.76 14.22 22.57
C GLU A 230 5.99 15.01 23.03
N HIS A 231 7.18 14.40 22.95
CA HIS A 231 8.46 14.95 23.37
C HIS A 231 9.50 14.89 22.24
N PRO A 232 9.27 15.59 21.10
CA PRO A 232 10.12 15.50 19.91
C PRO A 232 11.58 15.90 20.15
N GLU A 233 11.85 16.75 21.14
CA GLU A 233 13.20 17.18 21.53
C GLU A 233 14.08 16.03 22.01
N ASN A 234 13.48 14.95 22.54
CA ASN A 234 14.20 13.77 22.99
C ASN A 234 14.58 12.82 21.83
N TYR A 235 13.98 13.02 20.64
CA TYR A 235 14.11 12.11 19.51
C TYR A 235 14.53 12.80 18.20
N PRO A 236 15.55 13.66 18.19
CA PRO A 236 15.91 14.47 17.02
C PRO A 236 16.37 13.63 15.83
N GLN A 237 16.83 12.41 16.06
CA GLN A 237 17.36 11.49 15.02
C GLN A 237 16.43 10.31 14.71
N LEU A 238 15.25 10.24 15.35
CA LEU A 238 14.35 9.11 15.14
C LEU A 238 13.88 9.06 13.67
N THR A 239 14.37 8.04 12.99
CA THR A 239 14.08 7.81 11.57
C THR A 239 13.21 6.57 11.42
N ILE A 240 12.16 6.69 10.62
CA ILE A 240 11.24 5.59 10.31
C ILE A 240 11.12 5.38 8.81
N ARG A 241 10.76 4.17 8.42
CA ARG A 241 10.32 3.85 7.07
C ARG A 241 8.82 4.09 6.95
N VAL A 242 8.40 4.91 5.99
CA VAL A 242 6.97 5.20 5.76
C VAL A 242 6.40 4.42 4.59
N SER A 243 7.01 4.50 3.43
CA SER A 243 6.67 3.72 2.23
C SER A 243 7.75 3.93 1.18
N GLY A 244 8.73 3.05 1.12
CA GLY A 244 9.81 3.13 0.14
C GLY A 244 10.98 4.06 0.52
N TYR A 245 10.84 4.94 1.52
CA TYR A 245 11.92 5.82 1.99
C TYR A 245 11.86 6.05 3.50
N ALA A 246 12.96 6.53 4.04
CA ALA A 246 13.09 6.88 5.45
C ALA A 246 12.88 8.38 5.66
N VAL A 247 12.20 8.74 6.73
CA VAL A 247 11.98 10.12 7.16
C VAL A 247 12.25 10.27 8.64
N ASN A 248 12.61 11.47 9.04
CA ASN A 248 12.66 11.83 10.45
C ASN A 248 11.20 11.93 10.98
N PHE A 249 10.88 11.13 11.99
CA PHE A 249 9.52 11.00 12.51
C PHE A 249 8.94 12.32 13.03
N ILE A 250 9.75 13.10 13.74
CA ILE A 250 9.30 14.37 14.34
C ILE A 250 9.02 15.47 13.31
N LYS A 251 9.48 15.30 12.05
CA LYS A 251 9.21 16.23 10.93
C LYS A 251 7.94 15.91 10.17
N LEU A 252 7.29 14.80 10.44
CA LEU A 252 6.00 14.44 9.87
C LEU A 252 4.89 15.32 10.47
N THR A 253 3.82 15.54 9.69
CA THR A 253 2.60 16.15 10.24
C THR A 253 1.98 15.25 11.32
N ARG A 254 1.24 15.83 12.26
CA ARG A 254 0.56 15.06 13.32
C ARG A 254 -0.27 13.91 12.77
N GLU A 255 -0.97 14.13 11.66
CA GLU A 255 -1.78 13.11 11.01
C GLU A 255 -0.95 11.95 10.45
N GLN A 256 0.21 12.26 9.87
CA GLN A 256 1.14 11.25 9.36
C GLN A 256 1.82 10.47 10.51
N GLN A 257 2.15 11.14 11.62
CA GLN A 257 2.65 10.48 12.83
C GLN A 257 1.62 9.50 13.38
N LEU A 258 0.35 9.93 13.49
CA LEU A 258 -0.74 9.08 13.93
C LEU A 258 -1.00 7.90 12.99
N ASP A 259 -0.89 8.10 11.65
CA ASP A 259 -0.95 7.00 10.69
C ASP A 259 0.12 5.94 10.99
N VAL A 260 1.37 6.36 11.22
CA VAL A 260 2.48 5.43 11.54
C VAL A 260 2.26 4.72 12.87
N ILE A 261 1.83 5.43 13.92
CA ILE A 261 1.56 4.87 15.25
C ILE A 261 0.41 3.84 15.21
N ASN A 262 -0.57 4.06 14.34
CA ASN A 262 -1.75 3.21 14.22
C ASN A 262 -1.54 2.02 13.27
N ARG A 263 -0.41 1.93 12.57
CA ARG A 263 -0.07 0.74 11.76
C ARG A 263 0.05 -0.48 12.64
N THR A 264 -0.28 -1.63 12.06
CA THR A 264 -0.07 -2.90 12.76
C THR A 264 1.39 -3.04 13.16
N MET A 265 1.64 -3.24 14.43
CA MET A 265 2.95 -3.64 14.95
C MET A 265 2.84 -5.09 15.41
N HIS A 266 3.47 -5.99 14.66
CA HIS A 266 3.39 -7.41 14.95
C HIS A 266 4.12 -7.74 16.25
N SER A 267 3.38 -8.34 17.19
CA SER A 267 3.89 -8.80 18.48
C SER A 267 4.24 -10.29 18.48
N GLN A 268 4.03 -10.96 17.36
CA GLN A 268 4.34 -12.38 17.12
C GLN A 268 4.68 -12.61 15.65
N MET A 269 5.47 -13.66 15.44
CA MET A 269 5.87 -14.13 14.12
C MET A 269 4.70 -14.76 13.35
#